data_7f373967b5933d946fb7824a91baceb6
#
_entry.id   7f373967b5933d946fb7824a91baceb6
#
_cell.length_a   1.000
_cell.length_b   1.000
_cell.length_c   1.000
_cell.angle_alpha   90.00
_cell.angle_beta   90.00
_cell.angle_gamma   90.00
#
_symmetry.space_group_name_H-M   'P 1'
#
loop_
_entity.id
_entity.type
_entity.pdbx_description
1 polymer ?
#
loop_
_entity_poly.entity_id
_entity_poly.type
_entity_poly.pdbx_seq_one_letter_code
_entity_poly.pdbx_strand_id
1 'polypeptide(L)'
;QMIRSAEMGGHLGAATMRLSTHYEKEHRTEGKIRGAVLYPKLLFVMMIFLLLFVFLVILPTLEPLLADAKLPFLTRVLMDISHFLYESRYFLPMEALIILAAVEFLITRPGIRRGYDRMLCFLPVLGRQVKIICTARFCENMSSLYSSGLPIPFCLKYTMGTIGNRYLDGSIRRIMERVENGKLLSEAIRESGCFDKKLAVVIVTGEEAGCLDEMLRRLAENYEHEADLPLTKLMNLLEPAMILLIGAFTGFLILGI
;
A
#
# COMPACT_ATOMS: atom_id res chain seq x y z
N GLN A 1 -24.43 -10.61 -2.84
CA GLN A 1 -24.48 -11.46 -4.04
C GLN A 1 -24.01 -12.89 -3.73
N MET A 2 -22.93 -13.09 -2.95
CA MET A 2 -22.50 -14.41 -2.47
C MET A 2 -23.60 -15.17 -1.72
N ILE A 3 -24.33 -14.48 -0.84
CA ILE A 3 -25.47 -15.08 -0.11
C ILE A 3 -26.55 -15.58 -1.07
N ARG A 4 -26.85 -14.81 -2.12
CA ARG A 4 -27.86 -15.17 -3.12
C ARG A 4 -27.48 -16.40 -3.98
N SER A 5 -26.17 -16.55 -4.26
CA SER A 5 -25.66 -17.74 -4.97
C SER A 5 -25.65 -18.98 -4.08
N ALA A 6 -25.35 -18.82 -2.79
CA ALA A 6 -25.36 -19.90 -1.80
C ALA A 6 -26.81 -20.34 -1.44
N GLU A 7 -27.78 -19.43 -1.53
CA GLU A 7 -29.20 -19.70 -1.36
C GLU A 7 -29.74 -20.63 -2.47
N MET A 8 -29.30 -20.41 -3.73
CA MET A 8 -29.65 -21.26 -4.86
C MET A 8 -28.95 -22.63 -4.82
N GLY A 9 -27.81 -22.75 -4.13
CA GLY A 9 -27.05 -24.00 -4.01
C GLY A 9 -27.33 -24.82 -2.73
N GLY A 10 -28.21 -24.36 -1.84
CA GLY A 10 -28.57 -25.11 -0.62
C GLY A 10 -27.49 -25.17 0.47
N HIS A 11 -26.39 -24.42 0.34
CA HIS A 11 -25.23 -24.45 1.26
C HIS A 11 -25.01 -23.15 2.03
N LEU A 12 -26.12 -22.49 2.43
CA LEU A 12 -26.12 -21.21 3.14
C LEU A 12 -25.24 -21.22 4.42
N GLY A 13 -25.30 -22.28 5.20
CA GLY A 13 -24.53 -22.40 6.44
C GLY A 13 -23.02 -22.44 6.23
N ALA A 14 -22.56 -23.16 5.21
CA ALA A 14 -21.14 -23.22 4.87
C ALA A 14 -20.64 -21.90 4.25
N ALA A 15 -21.47 -21.24 3.45
CA ALA A 15 -21.14 -19.97 2.82
C ALA A 15 -21.08 -18.80 3.83
N THR A 16 -22.01 -18.77 4.80
CA THR A 16 -21.99 -17.75 5.87
C THR A 16 -20.79 -17.93 6.81
N MET A 17 -20.43 -19.17 7.13
CA MET A 17 -19.26 -19.44 7.97
C MET A 17 -17.95 -19.10 7.26
N ARG A 18 -17.83 -19.38 5.95
CA ARG A 18 -16.69 -18.95 5.13
C ARG A 18 -16.61 -17.43 4.99
N LEU A 19 -17.76 -16.77 4.81
CA LEU A 19 -17.84 -15.32 4.72
C LEU A 19 -17.43 -14.65 6.05
N SER A 20 -17.86 -15.19 7.19
CA SER A 20 -17.46 -14.70 8.51
C SER A 20 -15.95 -14.84 8.74
N THR A 21 -15.38 -15.97 8.37
CA THR A 21 -13.92 -16.21 8.48
C THR A 21 -13.13 -15.31 7.53
N HIS A 22 -13.66 -15.04 6.34
CA HIS A 22 -13.03 -14.11 5.39
C HIS A 22 -13.02 -12.67 5.92
N TYR A 23 -14.15 -12.16 6.41
CA TYR A 23 -14.23 -10.81 7.00
C TYR A 23 -13.42 -10.69 8.30
N GLU A 24 -13.35 -11.75 9.10
CA GLU A 24 -12.54 -11.77 10.31
C GLU A 24 -11.04 -11.70 9.98
N LYS A 25 -10.58 -12.42 8.95
CA LYS A 25 -9.21 -12.32 8.44
C LYS A 25 -8.91 -10.96 7.84
N GLU A 26 -9.80 -10.41 7.03
CA GLU A 26 -9.65 -9.09 6.42
C GLU A 26 -9.53 -8.00 7.50
N HIS A 27 -10.39 -8.03 8.53
CA HIS A 27 -10.32 -7.13 9.68
C HIS A 27 -9.03 -7.29 10.49
N ARG A 28 -8.56 -8.51 10.66
CA ARG A 28 -7.31 -8.80 11.37
C ARG A 28 -6.09 -8.30 10.63
N THR A 29 -6.06 -8.44 9.31
CA THR A 29 -4.97 -7.96 8.45
C THR A 29 -4.97 -6.43 8.35
N GLU A 30 -6.12 -5.80 8.19
CA GLU A 30 -6.23 -4.34 8.24
C GLU A 30 -5.83 -3.78 9.62
N GLY A 31 -6.20 -4.45 10.71
CA GLY A 31 -5.81 -4.07 12.07
C GLY A 31 -4.30 -4.14 12.29
N LYS A 32 -3.64 -5.18 11.79
CA LYS A 32 -2.18 -5.32 11.83
C LYS A 32 -1.49 -4.20 11.06
N ILE A 33 -1.93 -3.91 9.83
CA ILE A 33 -1.36 -2.86 8.98
C ILE A 33 -1.59 -1.48 9.63
N ARG A 34 -2.79 -1.19 10.12
CA ARG A 34 -3.08 0.08 10.80
C ARG A 34 -2.23 0.26 12.06
N GLY A 35 -2.12 -0.78 12.89
CA GLY A 35 -1.29 -0.75 14.10
C GLY A 35 0.18 -0.52 13.77
N ALA A 36 0.67 -1.20 12.76
CA ALA A 36 2.05 -1.12 12.34
C ALA A 36 2.41 0.24 11.71
N VAL A 37 1.49 0.91 11.02
CA VAL A 37 1.70 2.25 10.43
C VAL A 37 1.53 3.38 11.44
N LEU A 38 0.84 3.13 12.56
CA LEU A 38 0.55 4.16 13.56
C LEU A 38 1.83 4.74 14.19
N TYR A 39 2.78 3.89 14.55
CA TYR A 39 4.05 4.30 15.18
C TYR A 39 4.91 5.18 14.23
N PRO A 40 5.21 4.77 12.99
CA PRO A 40 5.91 5.63 12.04
C PRO A 40 5.19 6.94 11.74
N LYS A 41 3.86 6.91 11.65
CA LYS A 41 3.06 8.13 11.45
C LYS A 41 3.19 9.10 12.62
N LEU A 42 3.17 8.59 13.86
CA LEU A 42 3.33 9.40 15.06
C LEU A 42 4.74 10.01 15.12
N LEU A 43 5.78 9.21 14.86
CA LEU A 43 7.15 9.70 14.80
C LEU A 43 7.33 10.79 13.73
N PHE A 44 6.75 10.59 12.54
CA PHE A 44 6.83 11.56 11.46
C PHE A 44 6.13 12.88 11.82
N VAL A 45 4.98 12.82 12.47
CA VAL A 45 4.26 14.00 12.97
C VAL A 45 5.10 14.72 14.03
N MET A 46 5.68 13.99 14.98
CA MET A 46 6.56 14.56 16.02
C MET A 46 7.81 15.21 15.41
N MET A 47 8.39 14.60 14.38
CA MET A 47 9.53 15.16 13.66
C MET A 47 9.17 16.49 12.97
N ILE A 48 8.04 16.52 12.24
CA ILE A 48 7.56 17.75 11.61
C ILE A 48 7.31 18.82 12.66
N PHE A 49 6.68 18.46 13.78
CA PHE A 49 6.44 19.38 14.89
C PHE A 49 7.75 19.97 15.45
N LEU A 50 8.74 19.11 15.72
CA LEU A 50 10.06 19.55 16.19
C LEU A 50 10.75 20.48 15.20
N LEU A 51 10.68 20.15 13.91
CA LEU A 51 11.27 20.93 12.83
C LEU A 51 10.61 22.32 12.73
N LEU A 52 9.28 22.36 12.76
CA LEU A 52 8.53 23.62 12.79
C LEU A 52 8.82 24.43 14.06
N PHE A 53 8.94 23.79 15.23
CA PHE A 53 9.27 24.45 16.47
C PHE A 53 10.67 25.12 16.41
N VAL A 54 11.65 24.45 15.83
CA VAL A 54 12.98 25.02 15.63
C VAL A 54 12.93 26.23 14.71
N PHE A 55 12.26 26.10 13.56
CA PHE A 55 12.20 27.20 12.58
C PHE A 55 11.33 28.38 13.01
N LEU A 56 10.22 28.16 13.72
CA LEU A 56 9.29 29.21 14.09
C LEU A 56 9.58 29.87 15.45
N VAL A 57 10.31 29.16 16.34
CA VAL A 57 10.56 29.65 17.70
C VAL A 57 12.05 29.84 17.94
N ILE A 58 12.88 28.81 17.74
CA ILE A 58 14.29 28.87 18.12
C ILE A 58 15.09 29.80 17.19
N LEU A 59 15.01 29.62 15.87
CA LEU A 59 15.77 30.44 14.94
C LEU A 59 15.44 31.95 15.03
N PRO A 60 14.17 32.38 15.07
CA PRO A 60 13.86 33.80 15.22
C PRO A 60 14.35 34.41 16.54
N THR A 61 14.42 33.63 17.63
CA THR A 61 14.95 34.13 18.91
C THR A 61 16.47 34.28 18.89
N LEU A 62 17.17 33.56 18.02
CA LEU A 62 18.62 33.66 17.85
C LEU A 62 19.03 34.76 16.86
N GLU A 63 18.14 35.20 15.98
CA GLU A 63 18.41 36.21 14.95
C GLU A 63 19.05 37.51 15.50
N PRO A 64 18.51 38.14 16.58
CA PRO A 64 19.10 39.35 17.14
C PRO A 64 20.50 39.15 17.76
N LEU A 65 20.79 37.92 18.17
CA LEU A 65 22.13 37.58 18.75
C LEU A 65 23.18 37.37 17.65
N LEU A 66 22.75 37.07 16.44
CA LEU A 66 23.61 36.75 15.29
C LEU A 66 23.70 37.92 14.29
N ALA A 67 23.02 39.03 14.53
CA ALA A 67 22.95 40.16 13.61
C ALA A 67 24.31 40.81 13.29
N ASP A 68 25.25 40.79 14.26
CA ASP A 68 26.59 41.37 14.11
C ASP A 68 27.67 40.34 13.70
N ALA A 69 27.30 39.06 13.54
CA ALA A 69 28.24 38.01 13.20
C ALA A 69 28.31 37.78 11.67
N LYS A 70 29.51 37.44 11.18
CA LYS A 70 29.67 36.95 9.79
C LYS A 70 29.11 35.55 9.69
N LEU A 71 27.83 35.44 9.35
CA LEU A 71 27.10 34.18 9.25
C LEU A 71 27.68 33.29 8.15
N PRO A 72 27.99 32.01 8.42
CA PRO A 72 28.28 31.02 7.42
C PRO A 72 27.17 30.90 6.42
N PHE A 73 27.45 30.43 5.18
CA PHE A 73 26.45 30.26 4.13
C PHE A 73 25.26 29.40 4.59
N LEU A 74 25.56 28.36 5.36
CA LEU A 74 24.57 27.44 5.91
C LEU A 74 23.55 28.13 6.83
N THR A 75 24.03 28.94 7.76
CA THR A 75 23.18 29.69 8.71
C THR A 75 22.29 30.68 8.01
N ARG A 76 22.82 31.34 6.97
CA ARG A 76 22.03 32.26 6.15
C ARG A 76 20.86 31.56 5.46
N VAL A 77 21.09 30.40 4.83
CA VAL A 77 20.04 29.60 4.21
C VAL A 77 18.98 29.15 5.23
N LEU A 78 19.41 28.74 6.44
CA LEU A 78 18.47 28.38 7.50
C LEU A 78 17.61 29.56 7.96
N MET A 79 18.22 30.74 8.08
CA MET A 79 17.52 31.98 8.44
C MET A 79 16.53 32.40 7.37
N ASP A 80 16.91 32.34 6.09
CA ASP A 80 16.01 32.65 4.97
C ASP A 80 14.78 31.72 4.96
N ILE A 81 14.98 30.43 5.20
CA ILE A 81 13.90 29.45 5.33
C ILE A 81 13.03 29.78 6.56
N SER A 82 13.65 30.10 7.70
CA SER A 82 12.92 30.47 8.91
C SER A 82 12.08 31.72 8.71
N HIS A 83 12.62 32.75 8.07
CA HIS A 83 11.92 33.97 7.76
C HIS A 83 10.73 33.74 6.83
N PHE A 84 10.91 32.95 5.77
CA PHE A 84 9.84 32.55 4.87
C PHE A 84 8.73 31.78 5.60
N LEU A 85 9.08 30.83 6.46
CA LEU A 85 8.13 30.05 7.27
C LEU A 85 7.40 30.93 8.30
N TYR A 86 8.12 31.90 8.90
CA TYR A 86 7.55 32.80 9.90
C TYR A 86 6.57 33.81 9.29
N GLU A 87 6.88 34.36 8.13
CA GLU A 87 5.97 35.23 7.38
C GLU A 87 4.73 34.45 6.90
N SER A 88 4.92 33.21 6.45
CA SER A 88 3.84 32.34 5.95
C SER A 88 3.10 31.57 7.03
N ARG A 89 3.42 31.76 8.33
CA ARG A 89 2.88 30.96 9.45
C ARG A 89 1.35 30.84 9.50
N TYR A 90 0.63 31.87 9.06
CA TYR A 90 -0.83 31.87 9.00
C TYR A 90 -1.37 31.15 7.76
N PHE A 91 -0.59 31.09 6.69
CA PHE A 91 -0.96 30.43 5.43
C PHE A 91 -0.54 28.95 5.39
N LEU A 92 0.51 28.57 6.14
CA LEU A 92 1.02 27.20 6.21
C LEU A 92 -0.07 26.14 6.50
N PRO A 93 -0.96 26.28 7.50
CA PRO A 93 -2.00 25.31 7.75
C PRO A 93 -3.03 25.26 6.61
N MET A 94 -3.30 26.40 5.97
CA MET A 94 -4.22 26.46 4.84
C MET A 94 -3.62 25.83 3.58
N GLU A 95 -2.34 26.08 3.30
CA GLU A 95 -1.61 25.45 2.19
C GLU A 95 -1.51 23.94 2.40
N ALA A 96 -1.17 23.49 3.62
CA ALA A 96 -1.15 22.08 3.96
C ALA A 96 -2.52 21.41 3.76
N LEU A 97 -3.60 22.09 4.16
CA LEU A 97 -4.96 21.60 3.97
C LEU A 97 -5.33 21.53 2.48
N ILE A 98 -4.95 22.53 1.69
CA ILE A 98 -5.19 22.56 0.24
C ILE A 98 -4.39 21.44 -0.45
N ILE A 99 -3.12 21.24 -0.08
CA ILE A 99 -2.28 20.18 -0.63
C ILE A 99 -2.87 18.81 -0.28
N LEU A 100 -3.27 18.59 0.98
CA LEU A 100 -3.92 17.35 1.41
C LEU A 100 -5.22 17.09 0.62
N ALA A 101 -6.08 18.09 0.51
CA ALA A 101 -7.32 17.99 -0.25
C ALA A 101 -7.06 17.77 -1.74
N ALA A 102 -6.06 18.42 -2.33
CA ALA A 102 -5.66 18.22 -3.72
C ALA A 102 -5.11 16.81 -3.95
N VAL A 103 -4.26 16.30 -3.06
CA VAL A 103 -3.72 14.94 -3.13
C VAL A 103 -4.86 13.92 -3.01
N GLU A 104 -5.76 14.08 -2.05
CA GLU A 104 -6.92 13.21 -1.87
C GLU A 104 -7.85 13.24 -3.10
N PHE A 105 -8.11 14.42 -3.64
CA PHE A 105 -8.89 14.59 -4.86
C PHE A 105 -8.21 13.96 -6.09
N LEU A 106 -6.90 14.11 -6.24
CA LEU A 106 -6.13 13.50 -7.32
C LEU A 106 -6.12 11.97 -7.25
N ILE A 107 -5.91 11.40 -6.05
CA ILE A 107 -5.90 9.94 -5.84
C ILE A 107 -7.29 9.33 -6.06
N THR A 108 -8.36 10.11 -5.82
CA THR A 108 -9.74 9.63 -5.99
C THR A 108 -10.13 9.56 -7.47
N ARG A 109 -9.48 10.29 -8.38
CA ARG A 109 -9.77 10.28 -9.82
C ARG A 109 -9.37 8.93 -10.44
N PRO A 110 -10.30 8.24 -11.15
CA PRO A 110 -10.08 6.87 -11.65
C PRO A 110 -8.95 6.74 -12.67
N GLY A 111 -8.66 7.79 -13.43
CA GLY A 111 -7.56 7.81 -14.41
C GLY A 111 -6.18 7.92 -13.76
N ILE A 112 -6.05 8.81 -12.79
CA ILE A 112 -4.80 9.06 -12.07
C ILE A 112 -4.48 7.88 -11.16
N ARG A 113 -5.48 7.31 -10.48
CA ARG A 113 -5.32 6.13 -9.63
C ARG A 113 -4.80 4.92 -10.40
N ARG A 114 -5.23 4.70 -11.65
CA ARG A 114 -4.69 3.61 -12.47
C ARG A 114 -3.21 3.84 -12.82
N GLY A 115 -2.81 5.07 -13.12
CA GLY A 115 -1.41 5.45 -13.37
C GLY A 115 -0.54 5.26 -12.12
N TYR A 116 -1.02 5.72 -10.96
CA TYR A 116 -0.39 5.55 -9.67
C TYR A 116 -0.23 4.06 -9.30
N ASP A 117 -1.29 3.28 -9.42
CA ASP A 117 -1.29 1.84 -9.14
C ASP A 117 -0.31 1.09 -10.07
N ARG A 118 -0.22 1.50 -11.33
CA ARG A 118 0.78 0.98 -12.27
C ARG A 118 2.20 1.34 -11.83
N MET A 119 2.45 2.59 -11.48
CA MET A 119 3.76 3.06 -11.03
C MET A 119 4.21 2.29 -9.77
N LEU A 120 3.30 2.11 -8.80
CA LEU A 120 3.57 1.30 -7.60
C LEU A 120 4.01 -0.12 -7.92
N CYS A 121 3.40 -0.77 -8.93
CA CYS A 121 3.79 -2.13 -9.34
C CYS A 121 5.19 -2.21 -9.98
N PHE A 122 5.72 -1.10 -10.50
CA PHE A 122 7.03 -1.06 -11.18
C PHE A 122 8.16 -0.51 -10.30
N LEU A 123 7.88 0.05 -9.12
CA LEU A 123 8.94 0.47 -8.20
C LEU A 123 9.77 -0.73 -7.73
N PRO A 124 11.12 -0.63 -7.72
CA PRO A 124 11.99 -1.78 -7.47
C PRO A 124 11.81 -2.42 -6.09
N VAL A 125 11.45 -1.65 -5.06
CA VAL A 125 11.27 -2.14 -3.68
C VAL A 125 9.79 -2.41 -3.37
N LEU A 126 8.91 -1.45 -3.66
CA LEU A 126 7.49 -1.52 -3.33
C LEU A 126 6.70 -2.40 -4.32
N GLY A 127 7.11 -2.45 -5.59
CA GLY A 127 6.36 -3.15 -6.62
C GLY A 127 6.29 -4.66 -6.39
N ARG A 128 7.35 -5.25 -5.85
CA ARG A 128 7.33 -6.67 -5.47
C ARG A 128 6.30 -6.91 -4.35
N GLN A 129 6.24 -6.04 -3.35
CA GLN A 129 5.31 -6.17 -2.23
C GLN A 129 3.85 -5.99 -2.67
N VAL A 130 3.59 -4.97 -3.48
CA VAL A 130 2.26 -4.75 -4.06
C VAL A 130 1.80 -5.98 -4.85
N LYS A 131 2.67 -6.57 -5.67
CA LYS A 131 2.35 -7.80 -6.41
C LYS A 131 2.06 -8.97 -5.49
N ILE A 132 2.85 -9.18 -4.44
CA ILE A 132 2.65 -10.26 -3.46
C ILE A 132 1.28 -10.10 -2.77
N ILE A 133 0.98 -8.93 -2.23
CA ILE A 133 -0.30 -8.65 -1.55
C ILE A 133 -1.48 -8.83 -2.51
N CYS A 134 -1.38 -8.29 -3.72
CA CYS A 134 -2.43 -8.42 -4.72
C CYS A 134 -2.62 -9.87 -5.19
N THR A 135 -1.52 -10.66 -5.29
CA THR A 135 -1.59 -12.08 -5.66
C THR A 135 -2.20 -12.90 -4.52
N ALA A 136 -1.87 -12.60 -3.26
CA ALA A 136 -2.49 -13.22 -2.09
C ALA A 136 -4.02 -13.04 -2.11
N ARG A 137 -4.48 -11.80 -2.26
CA ARG A 137 -5.91 -11.47 -2.35
C ARG A 137 -6.60 -12.15 -3.54
N PHE A 138 -5.92 -12.18 -4.68
CA PHE A 138 -6.41 -12.90 -5.86
C PHE A 138 -6.61 -14.39 -5.54
N CYS A 139 -5.60 -15.06 -4.99
CA CYS A 139 -5.65 -16.47 -4.64
C CYS A 139 -6.75 -16.78 -3.62
N GLU A 140 -6.86 -15.96 -2.57
CA GLU A 140 -7.87 -16.12 -1.52
C GLU A 140 -9.29 -16.02 -2.08
N ASN A 141 -9.57 -14.99 -2.87
CA ASN A 141 -10.88 -14.79 -3.48
C ASN A 141 -11.20 -15.90 -4.49
N MET A 142 -10.26 -16.25 -5.36
CA MET A 142 -10.43 -17.31 -6.34
C MET A 142 -10.68 -18.68 -5.66
N SER A 143 -9.88 -19.03 -4.64
CA SER A 143 -10.05 -20.27 -3.88
C SER A 143 -11.43 -20.34 -3.21
N SER A 144 -11.84 -19.26 -2.52
CA SER A 144 -13.13 -19.18 -1.83
C SER A 144 -14.31 -19.32 -2.78
N LEU A 145 -14.28 -18.65 -3.94
CA LEU A 145 -15.34 -18.69 -4.92
C LEU A 145 -15.38 -20.03 -5.67
N TYR A 146 -14.23 -20.54 -6.08
CA TYR A 146 -14.13 -21.80 -6.82
C TYR A 146 -14.52 -23.02 -5.96
N SER A 147 -14.09 -23.04 -4.69
CA SER A 147 -14.52 -24.10 -3.73
C SER A 147 -16.03 -24.06 -3.44
N SER A 148 -16.72 -22.98 -3.77
CA SER A 148 -18.18 -22.86 -3.70
C SER A 148 -18.89 -23.38 -4.96
N GLY A 149 -18.14 -23.98 -5.92
CA GLY A 149 -18.66 -24.53 -7.16
C GLY A 149 -18.94 -23.52 -8.26
N LEU A 150 -18.44 -22.28 -8.13
CA LEU A 150 -18.59 -21.26 -9.17
C LEU A 150 -17.62 -21.48 -10.32
N PRO A 151 -18.04 -21.34 -11.59
CA PRO A 151 -17.14 -21.47 -12.73
C PRO A 151 -16.07 -20.37 -12.74
N ILE A 152 -14.88 -20.69 -13.28
CA ILE A 152 -13.70 -19.82 -13.28
C ILE A 152 -13.97 -18.39 -13.81
N PRO A 153 -14.70 -18.18 -14.92
CA PRO A 153 -15.02 -16.82 -15.38
C PRO A 153 -15.80 -16.01 -14.37
N PHE A 154 -16.74 -16.65 -13.65
CA PHE A 154 -17.47 -16.00 -12.55
C PHE A 154 -16.54 -15.64 -11.39
N CYS A 155 -15.66 -16.54 -10.99
CA CYS A 155 -14.68 -16.28 -9.94
C CYS A 155 -13.80 -15.07 -10.29
N LEU A 156 -13.30 -15.00 -11.53
CA LEU A 156 -12.50 -13.87 -12.03
C LEU A 156 -13.29 -12.56 -12.01
N LYS A 157 -14.56 -12.58 -12.45
CA LYS A 157 -15.44 -11.41 -12.46
C LYS A 157 -15.66 -10.83 -11.04
N TYR A 158 -15.86 -11.69 -10.05
CA TYR A 158 -16.08 -11.24 -8.66
C TYR A 158 -14.78 -10.86 -7.95
N THR A 159 -13.65 -11.41 -8.35
CA THR A 159 -12.33 -11.03 -7.84
C THR A 159 -11.90 -9.64 -8.33
N MET A 160 -12.39 -9.18 -9.48
CA MET A 160 -12.18 -7.79 -9.93
C MET A 160 -12.75 -6.81 -8.92
N GLY A 161 -11.97 -5.78 -8.58
CA GLY A 161 -12.34 -4.73 -7.62
C GLY A 161 -12.03 -5.06 -6.16
N THR A 162 -11.75 -6.32 -5.82
CA THR A 162 -11.41 -6.74 -4.45
C THR A 162 -9.90 -6.76 -4.18
N ILE A 163 -9.08 -6.78 -5.23
CA ILE A 163 -7.61 -6.85 -5.12
C ILE A 163 -7.00 -5.55 -4.60
N GLY A 164 -7.68 -4.41 -4.80
CA GLY A 164 -7.23 -3.09 -4.33
C GLY A 164 -6.25 -2.38 -5.26
N ASN A 165 -6.03 -2.89 -6.49
CA ASN A 165 -5.17 -2.28 -7.50
C ASN A 165 -5.88 -2.27 -8.87
N ARG A 166 -6.21 -1.07 -9.37
CA ARG A 166 -6.97 -0.90 -10.63
C ARG A 166 -6.20 -1.32 -11.88
N TYR A 167 -4.87 -1.30 -11.84
CA TYR A 167 -4.06 -1.79 -12.94
C TYR A 167 -4.18 -3.31 -13.07
N LEU A 168 -4.14 -4.03 -11.96
CA LEU A 168 -4.32 -5.48 -11.90
C LEU A 168 -5.77 -5.90 -12.23
N ASP A 169 -6.77 -5.14 -11.79
CA ASP A 169 -8.17 -5.37 -12.18
C ASP A 169 -8.35 -5.36 -13.71
N GLY A 170 -7.68 -4.41 -14.40
CA GLY A 170 -7.67 -4.38 -15.87
C GLY A 170 -6.99 -5.61 -16.49
N SER A 171 -6.04 -6.22 -15.79
CA SER A 171 -5.36 -7.44 -16.23
C SER A 171 -6.24 -8.67 -16.02
N ILE A 172 -6.95 -8.74 -14.89
CA ILE A 172 -7.92 -9.82 -14.63
C ILE A 172 -9.04 -9.82 -15.66
N ARG A 173 -9.50 -8.65 -16.09
CA ARG A 173 -10.49 -8.57 -17.18
C ARG A 173 -9.99 -9.25 -18.46
N ARG A 174 -8.74 -8.98 -18.86
CA ARG A 174 -8.13 -9.62 -20.03
C ARG A 174 -7.92 -11.12 -19.86
N ILE A 175 -7.59 -11.57 -18.63
CA ILE A 175 -7.50 -12.98 -18.28
C ILE A 175 -8.88 -13.63 -18.42
N MET A 176 -9.94 -13.01 -17.89
CA MET A 176 -11.30 -13.50 -17.98
C MET A 176 -11.75 -13.66 -19.45
N GLU A 177 -11.54 -12.63 -20.28
CA GLU A 177 -11.87 -12.69 -21.72
C GLU A 177 -11.16 -13.86 -22.44
N ARG A 178 -9.90 -14.15 -22.06
CA ARG A 178 -9.15 -15.28 -22.64
C ARG A 178 -9.70 -16.64 -22.17
N VAL A 179 -10.07 -16.76 -20.89
CA VAL A 179 -10.67 -17.99 -20.34
C VAL A 179 -12.06 -18.23 -20.94
N GLU A 180 -12.87 -17.18 -21.11
CA GLU A 180 -14.17 -17.27 -21.82
C GLU A 180 -14.00 -17.74 -23.27
N ASN A 181 -12.87 -17.40 -23.92
CA ASN A 181 -12.52 -17.87 -25.26
C ASN A 181 -11.86 -19.28 -25.26
N GLY A 182 -11.90 -20.02 -24.14
CA GLY A 182 -11.46 -21.40 -24.05
C GLY A 182 -9.98 -21.61 -23.73
N LYS A 183 -9.21 -20.54 -23.39
CA LYS A 183 -7.84 -20.71 -22.88
C LYS A 183 -7.85 -21.20 -21.43
N LEU A 184 -6.84 -21.99 -21.06
CA LEU A 184 -6.61 -22.38 -19.68
C LEU A 184 -6.28 -21.15 -18.82
N LEU A 185 -6.72 -21.15 -17.56
CA LEU A 185 -6.46 -20.07 -16.61
C LEU A 185 -4.96 -19.87 -16.41
N SER A 186 -4.19 -20.96 -16.33
CA SER A 186 -2.73 -20.96 -16.21
C SER A 186 -2.04 -20.22 -17.37
N GLU A 187 -2.46 -20.47 -18.60
CA GLU A 187 -1.93 -19.80 -19.79
C GLU A 187 -2.27 -18.33 -19.79
N ALA A 188 -3.52 -17.98 -19.51
CA ALA A 188 -4.00 -16.60 -19.50
C ALA A 188 -3.27 -15.76 -18.44
N ILE A 189 -2.98 -16.33 -17.25
CA ILE A 189 -2.21 -15.68 -16.19
C ILE A 189 -0.75 -15.52 -16.56
N ARG A 190 -0.12 -16.55 -17.11
CA ARG A 190 1.28 -16.52 -17.56
C ARG A 190 1.50 -15.43 -18.62
N GLU A 191 0.62 -15.37 -19.60
CA GLU A 191 0.68 -14.35 -20.67
C GLU A 191 0.41 -12.92 -20.16
N SER A 192 -0.31 -12.75 -19.06
CA SER A 192 -0.59 -11.44 -18.48
C SER A 192 0.67 -10.77 -17.89
N GLY A 193 1.59 -11.56 -17.34
CA GLY A 193 2.83 -11.09 -16.70
C GLY A 193 2.64 -10.15 -15.51
N CYS A 194 1.41 -9.99 -15.03
CA CYS A 194 1.06 -9.00 -14.00
C CYS A 194 1.21 -9.55 -12.58
N PHE A 195 1.05 -10.86 -12.43
CA PHE A 195 1.16 -11.58 -11.15
C PHE A 195 2.56 -12.16 -10.95
N ASP A 196 2.80 -12.66 -9.74
CA ASP A 196 4.03 -13.40 -9.44
C ASP A 196 4.10 -14.69 -10.25
N LYS A 197 5.33 -15.10 -10.64
CA LYS A 197 5.57 -16.29 -11.44
C LYS A 197 5.09 -17.58 -10.77
N LYS A 198 5.14 -17.64 -9.43
CA LYS A 198 4.68 -18.79 -8.65
C LYS A 198 3.20 -19.08 -8.88
N LEU A 199 2.37 -18.04 -9.08
CA LEU A 199 0.93 -18.20 -9.31
C LEU A 199 0.65 -19.05 -10.56
N ALA A 200 1.31 -18.77 -11.68
CA ALA A 200 1.10 -19.53 -12.91
C ALA A 200 1.44 -21.00 -12.75
N VAL A 201 2.54 -21.32 -12.05
CA VAL A 201 2.98 -22.69 -11.79
C VAL A 201 1.96 -23.42 -10.92
N VAL A 202 1.51 -22.79 -9.84
CA VAL A 202 0.54 -23.39 -8.91
C VAL A 202 -0.81 -23.65 -9.61
N ILE A 203 -1.24 -22.74 -10.49
CA ILE A 203 -2.49 -22.94 -11.24
C ILE A 203 -2.36 -24.08 -12.23
N VAL A 204 -1.23 -24.21 -12.96
CA VAL A 204 -0.99 -25.39 -13.83
C VAL A 204 -1.17 -26.68 -13.04
N THR A 205 -0.47 -26.79 -11.90
CA THR A 205 -0.55 -28.00 -11.06
C THR A 205 -1.97 -28.25 -10.54
N GLY A 206 -2.68 -27.18 -10.15
CA GLY A 206 -4.06 -27.28 -9.67
C GLY A 206 -5.07 -27.66 -10.75
N GLU A 207 -4.89 -27.17 -11.99
CA GLU A 207 -5.70 -27.54 -13.15
C GLU A 207 -5.48 -29.00 -13.54
N GLU A 208 -4.21 -29.46 -13.60
CA GLU A 208 -3.87 -30.83 -13.95
C GLU A 208 -4.31 -31.83 -12.87
N ALA A 209 -4.19 -31.50 -11.59
CA ALA A 209 -4.56 -32.36 -10.48
C ALA A 209 -6.05 -32.27 -10.08
N GLY A 210 -6.81 -31.31 -10.63
CA GLY A 210 -8.20 -31.07 -10.26
C GLY A 210 -8.41 -30.52 -8.84
N CYS A 211 -7.37 -29.94 -8.22
CA CYS A 211 -7.39 -29.41 -6.84
C CYS A 211 -7.02 -27.91 -6.79
N LEU A 212 -7.53 -27.15 -7.76
CA LEU A 212 -7.19 -25.73 -7.93
C LEU A 212 -7.53 -24.89 -6.70
N ASP A 213 -8.64 -25.15 -6.02
CA ASP A 213 -9.08 -24.47 -4.81
C ASP A 213 -8.08 -24.63 -3.65
N GLU A 214 -7.62 -25.84 -3.41
CA GLU A 214 -6.65 -26.12 -2.35
C GLU A 214 -5.29 -25.50 -2.66
N MET A 215 -4.84 -25.61 -3.92
CA MET A 215 -3.57 -25.01 -4.36
C MET A 215 -3.57 -23.50 -4.25
N LEU A 216 -4.66 -22.84 -4.64
CA LEU A 216 -4.82 -21.39 -4.50
C LEU A 216 -4.87 -20.98 -3.02
N ARG A 217 -5.55 -21.74 -2.16
CA ARG A 217 -5.61 -21.47 -0.72
C ARG A 217 -4.24 -21.55 -0.07
N ARG A 218 -3.48 -22.61 -0.34
CA ARG A 218 -2.10 -22.76 0.16
C ARG A 218 -1.19 -21.64 -0.31
N LEU A 219 -1.35 -21.22 -1.56
CA LEU A 219 -0.56 -20.13 -2.11
C LEU A 219 -0.93 -18.78 -1.45
N ALA A 220 -2.21 -18.53 -1.17
CA ALA A 220 -2.65 -17.35 -0.45
C ALA A 220 -2.03 -17.29 0.95
N GLU A 221 -2.08 -18.38 1.71
CA GLU A 221 -1.48 -18.47 3.05
C GLU A 221 0.05 -18.21 3.01
N ASN A 222 0.75 -18.76 2.03
CA ASN A 222 2.18 -18.51 1.85
C ASN A 222 2.49 -17.03 1.55
N TYR A 223 1.69 -16.41 0.70
CA TYR A 223 1.87 -14.98 0.37
C TYR A 223 1.48 -14.05 1.52
N GLU A 224 0.51 -14.40 2.36
CA GLU A 224 0.22 -13.65 3.59
C GLU A 224 1.46 -13.60 4.49
N HIS A 225 2.11 -14.72 4.71
CA HIS A 225 3.37 -14.78 5.49
C HIS A 225 4.51 -14.03 4.80
N GLU A 226 4.63 -14.12 3.47
CA GLU A 226 5.66 -13.40 2.71
C GLU A 226 5.41 -11.89 2.70
N ALA A 227 4.17 -11.42 2.79
CA ALA A 227 3.81 -10.00 2.83
C ALA A 227 4.09 -9.33 4.18
N ASP A 228 3.97 -10.04 5.28
CA ASP A 228 4.19 -9.51 6.64
C ASP A 228 5.68 -9.15 6.90
N LEU A 229 6.61 -9.92 6.35
CA LEU A 229 8.04 -9.79 6.62
C LEU A 229 8.66 -8.46 6.12
N PRO A 230 8.41 -7.98 4.90
CA PRO A 230 9.02 -6.75 4.40
C PRO A 230 8.42 -5.49 4.97
N LEU A 231 7.14 -5.48 5.33
CA LEU A 231 6.51 -4.36 6.02
C LEU A 231 7.19 -4.12 7.37
N THR A 232 7.42 -5.19 8.13
CA THR A 232 8.14 -5.13 9.40
C THR A 232 9.59 -4.66 9.23
N LYS A 233 10.28 -5.12 8.18
CA LYS A 233 11.66 -4.67 7.86
C LYS A 233 11.71 -3.18 7.49
N LEU A 234 10.77 -2.71 6.67
CA LEU A 234 10.68 -1.29 6.31
C LEU A 234 10.42 -0.41 7.55
N MET A 235 9.57 -0.87 8.47
CA MET A 235 9.30 -0.18 9.72
C MET A 235 10.54 -0.11 10.61
N ASN A 236 11.26 -1.21 10.74
CA ASN A 236 12.50 -1.26 11.53
C ASN A 236 13.62 -0.40 10.93
N LEU A 237 13.60 -0.12 9.61
CA LEU A 237 14.54 0.79 8.97
C LEU A 237 14.12 2.27 9.08
N LEU A 238 12.85 2.56 9.27
CA LEU A 238 12.37 3.93 9.45
C LEU A 238 12.93 4.56 10.73
N GLU A 239 13.03 3.81 11.82
CA GLU A 239 13.53 4.31 13.09
C GLU A 239 15.01 4.78 13.01
N PRO A 240 15.98 3.97 12.53
CA PRO A 240 17.34 4.44 12.30
C PRO A 240 17.43 5.59 11.29
N ALA A 241 16.63 5.56 10.23
CA ALA A 241 16.62 6.64 9.24
C ALA A 241 16.15 7.97 9.85
N MET A 242 15.13 7.93 10.72
CA MET A 242 14.65 9.10 11.46
C MET A 242 15.67 9.63 12.46
N ILE A 243 16.35 8.74 13.20
CA ILE A 243 17.43 9.13 14.13
C ILE A 243 18.57 9.80 13.37
N LEU A 244 18.99 9.23 12.25
CA LEU A 244 20.04 9.82 11.40
C LEU A 244 19.61 11.18 10.84
N LEU A 245 18.36 11.33 10.42
CA LEU A 245 17.84 12.59 9.88
C LEU A 245 17.79 13.68 10.96
N ILE A 246 17.29 13.35 12.15
CA ILE A 246 17.27 14.27 13.30
C ILE A 246 18.70 14.61 13.74
N GLY A 247 19.59 13.63 13.82
CA GLY A 247 20.98 13.83 14.19
C GLY A 247 21.73 14.69 13.16
N ALA A 248 21.54 14.44 11.88
CA ALA A 248 22.12 15.25 10.81
C ALA A 248 21.60 16.69 10.85
N PHE A 249 20.29 16.88 11.06
CA PHE A 249 19.67 18.19 11.17
C PHE A 249 20.18 18.96 12.39
N THR A 250 20.25 18.30 13.56
CA THR A 250 20.78 18.90 14.79
C THR A 250 22.27 19.23 14.64
N GLY A 251 23.07 18.33 14.06
CA GLY A 251 24.47 18.60 13.75
C GLY A 251 24.67 19.76 12.78
N PHE A 252 23.78 19.87 11.79
CA PHE A 252 23.75 20.98 10.83
C PHE A 252 23.44 22.31 11.52
N LEU A 253 22.50 22.34 12.48
CA LEU A 253 22.19 23.51 13.28
C LEU A 253 23.39 23.93 14.15
N ILE A 254 24.07 22.97 14.84
CA ILE A 254 25.18 23.26 15.71
C ILE A 254 26.38 23.79 14.91
N LEU A 255 26.65 23.26 13.72
CA LEU A 255 27.72 23.74 12.85
C LEU A 255 27.39 25.10 12.18
N GLY A 256 26.12 25.45 12.13
CA GLY A 256 25.63 26.69 11.53
C GLY A 256 25.52 27.85 12.52
N ILE A 257 25.58 27.58 13.82
CA ILE A 257 25.59 28.59 14.90
C ILE A 257 27.02 28.80 15.36
#